data_1f171c8dc8536d35d5a2feb33a099cad
#
_entry.id   1f171c8dc8536d35d5a2feb33a099cad
#
_cell.length_a   1.000
_cell.length_b   1.000
_cell.length_c   1.000
_cell.angle_alpha   90.00
_cell.angle_beta   90.00
_cell.angle_gamma   90.00
#
_symmetry.space_group_name_H-M   'P 1'
#
loop_
_entity.id
_entity.type
_entity.pdbx_description
1 polymer ?
#
loop_
_entity_poly.entity_id
_entity_poly.type
_entity_poly.pdbx_seq_one_letter_code
_entity_poly.pdbx_strand_id
1 'polypeptide(L)'
;MKLVYRVTPRQRLIVVEHALQQMRAFAQRRWWNCEAGGVLLGRHLLDSHDVVVDEVSTPQSTDRRGRFNFFRSSKHEHVARRRWLQENSTSAYLGLWHTHPEPDPTPSGVDRRDWQQAVSGDAYEGDRLFFPIVGTDCIRIWTLSRRGTFKELKLEKKNGNE
;
A
#
# COMPACT_ATOMS: atom_id res chain seq x y z
N MET A 1 -2.23 -13.61 -10.65
CA MET A 1 -1.95 -13.99 -9.22
C MET A 1 -2.49 -12.91 -8.31
N LYS A 2 -3.14 -13.26 -7.23
CA LYS A 2 -3.51 -12.30 -6.17
C LYS A 2 -2.95 -12.78 -4.83
N LEU A 3 -2.68 -11.84 -3.94
CA LEU A 3 -2.28 -12.14 -2.57
C LEU A 3 -3.46 -11.84 -1.62
N VAL A 4 -3.70 -12.73 -0.68
CA VAL A 4 -4.74 -12.60 0.33
C VAL A 4 -4.11 -12.66 1.70
N TYR A 5 -4.36 -11.61 2.48
CA TYR A 5 -3.82 -11.46 3.84
C TYR A 5 -4.94 -11.44 4.86
N ARG A 6 -4.69 -12.06 6.02
CA ARG A 6 -5.61 -11.98 7.16
C ARG A 6 -5.39 -10.67 7.92
N VAL A 7 -6.44 -9.89 8.09
CA VAL A 7 -6.42 -8.63 8.87
C VAL A 7 -7.00 -8.88 10.25
N THR A 8 -8.23 -9.39 10.30
CA THR A 8 -8.93 -9.82 11.52
C THR A 8 -9.61 -11.16 11.24
N PRO A 9 -10.21 -11.84 12.24
CA PRO A 9 -10.98 -13.07 11.98
C PRO A 9 -12.08 -12.91 10.92
N ARG A 10 -12.58 -11.67 10.73
CA ARG A 10 -13.67 -11.37 9.78
C ARG A 10 -13.25 -10.55 8.56
N GLN A 11 -11.98 -10.13 8.49
CA GLN A 11 -11.52 -9.22 7.44
C GLN A 11 -10.25 -9.75 6.77
N ARG A 12 -10.23 -9.68 5.45
CA ARG A 12 -9.05 -9.96 4.63
C ARG A 12 -8.70 -8.72 3.79
N LEU A 13 -7.42 -8.58 3.49
CA LEU A 13 -6.90 -7.67 2.49
C LEU A 13 -6.56 -8.49 1.24
N ILE A 14 -7.13 -8.11 0.12
CA ILE A 14 -6.88 -8.75 -1.17
C ILE A 14 -6.12 -7.76 -2.04
N VAL A 15 -4.92 -8.14 -2.48
CA VAL A 15 -4.13 -7.33 -3.40
C VAL A 15 -4.12 -8.03 -4.75
N VAL A 16 -4.73 -7.39 -5.76
CA VAL A 16 -4.88 -7.98 -7.09
C VAL A 16 -3.56 -7.93 -7.87
N GLU A 17 -3.45 -8.76 -8.88
CA GLU A 17 -2.23 -8.88 -9.67
C GLU A 17 -1.76 -7.56 -10.28
N HIS A 18 -2.68 -6.76 -10.80
CA HIS A 18 -2.34 -5.47 -11.40
C HIS A 18 -1.63 -4.54 -10.40
N ALA A 19 -2.15 -4.43 -9.18
CA ALA A 19 -1.54 -3.62 -8.12
C ALA A 19 -0.18 -4.17 -7.71
N LEU A 20 -0.05 -5.50 -7.61
CA LEU A 20 1.23 -6.16 -7.32
C LEU A 20 2.28 -5.87 -8.39
N GLN A 21 1.90 -5.96 -9.65
CA GLN A 21 2.81 -5.69 -10.78
C GLN A 21 3.25 -4.23 -10.80
N GLN A 22 2.34 -3.28 -10.54
CA GLN A 22 2.69 -1.86 -10.45
C GLN A 22 3.75 -1.61 -9.35
N MET A 23 3.56 -2.18 -8.16
CA MET A 23 4.51 -2.01 -7.06
C MET A 23 5.84 -2.71 -7.32
N ARG A 24 5.82 -3.95 -7.80
CA ARG A 24 7.03 -4.76 -8.07
C ARG A 24 7.90 -4.21 -9.17
N ALA A 25 7.32 -3.47 -10.12
CA ALA A 25 8.09 -2.81 -11.18
C ALA A 25 9.13 -1.83 -10.62
N PHE A 26 8.93 -1.32 -9.41
CA PHE A 26 9.82 -0.38 -8.73
C PHE A 26 10.73 -1.01 -7.69
N ALA A 27 10.77 -2.33 -7.55
CA ALA A 27 11.65 -3.01 -6.60
C ALA A 27 13.11 -2.60 -6.82
N GLN A 28 13.80 -2.26 -5.73
CA GLN A 28 15.17 -1.71 -5.77
C GLN A 28 16.23 -2.81 -5.93
N ARG A 29 16.20 -3.56 -7.02
CA ARG A 29 17.09 -4.70 -7.27
C ARG A 29 18.52 -4.29 -7.61
N ARG A 30 18.72 -3.03 -8.03
CA ARG A 30 20.03 -2.49 -8.39
C ARG A 30 20.43 -1.39 -7.41
N TRP A 31 21.74 -1.28 -7.14
CA TRP A 31 22.25 -0.31 -6.15
C TRP A 31 21.91 1.15 -6.45
N TRP A 32 21.62 1.49 -7.73
CA TRP A 32 21.27 2.85 -8.15
C TRP A 32 19.76 3.12 -8.14
N ASN A 33 18.93 2.11 -7.87
CA ASN A 33 17.50 2.34 -7.78
C ASN A 33 17.17 3.19 -6.54
N CYS A 34 16.31 4.19 -6.74
CA CYS A 34 15.74 4.98 -5.65
C CYS A 34 14.53 4.29 -5.05
N GLU A 35 14.22 4.60 -3.79
CA GLU A 35 12.94 4.24 -3.21
C GLU A 35 11.79 4.79 -4.06
N ALA A 36 10.77 3.99 -4.17
CA ALA A 36 9.52 4.32 -4.85
C ALA A 36 8.37 4.15 -3.87
N GLY A 37 7.24 4.76 -4.18
CA GLY A 37 6.06 4.61 -3.36
C GLY A 37 4.88 5.39 -3.92
N GLY A 38 3.78 5.34 -3.21
CA GLY A 38 2.54 6.00 -3.58
C GLY A 38 1.40 5.63 -2.65
N VAL A 39 0.18 5.80 -3.13
CA VAL A 39 -1.05 5.47 -2.41
C VAL A 39 -1.66 4.17 -2.92
N LEU A 40 -2.37 3.47 -2.04
CA LEU A 40 -3.20 2.32 -2.39
C LEU A 40 -4.61 2.79 -2.71
N LEU A 41 -5.17 2.28 -3.79
CA LEU A 41 -6.52 2.58 -4.26
C LEU A 41 -7.30 1.27 -4.43
N GLY A 42 -8.57 1.30 -4.06
CA GLY A 42 -9.42 0.12 -4.19
C GLY A 42 -10.77 0.28 -3.54
N ARG A 43 -11.27 -0.76 -2.90
CA ARG A 43 -12.66 -0.83 -2.46
C ARG A 43 -12.83 -1.55 -1.12
N HIS A 44 -13.75 -1.05 -0.34
CA HIS A 44 -14.37 -1.80 0.76
C HIS A 44 -15.55 -2.58 0.20
N LEU A 45 -15.55 -3.90 0.32
CA LEU A 45 -16.63 -4.73 -0.20
C LEU A 45 -17.89 -4.56 0.66
N LEU A 46 -19.07 -4.48 -0.01
CA LEU A 46 -20.36 -4.21 0.65
C LEU A 46 -20.93 -5.45 1.34
N ASP A 47 -20.63 -6.63 0.83
CA ASP A 47 -21.19 -7.91 1.30
C ASP A 47 -20.27 -8.65 2.29
N SER A 48 -19.11 -8.07 2.57
CA SER A 48 -18.16 -8.58 3.55
C SER A 48 -17.36 -7.43 4.17
N HIS A 49 -16.46 -7.73 5.10
CA HIS A 49 -15.54 -6.74 5.64
C HIS A 49 -14.22 -6.66 4.85
N ASP A 50 -14.11 -7.40 3.77
CA ASP A 50 -12.89 -7.51 2.98
C ASP A 50 -12.59 -6.20 2.24
N VAL A 51 -11.30 -5.94 2.08
CA VAL A 51 -10.77 -4.76 1.37
C VAL A 51 -9.96 -5.24 0.19
N VAL A 52 -10.17 -4.62 -0.97
CA VAL A 52 -9.47 -4.96 -2.22
C VAL A 52 -8.62 -3.78 -2.66
N VAL A 53 -7.30 -4.00 -2.78
CA VAL A 53 -6.38 -3.08 -3.46
C VAL A 53 -6.32 -3.49 -4.93
N ASP A 54 -6.87 -2.66 -5.81
CA ASP A 54 -6.93 -2.94 -7.24
C ASP A 54 -5.98 -2.11 -8.09
N GLU A 55 -5.46 -1.01 -7.55
CA GLU A 55 -4.52 -0.13 -8.20
C GLU A 55 -3.66 0.63 -7.16
N VAL A 56 -2.52 1.13 -7.58
CA VAL A 56 -1.68 2.02 -6.78
C VAL A 56 -1.28 3.24 -7.61
N SER A 57 -1.03 4.38 -6.96
CA SER A 57 -0.27 5.44 -7.62
C SER A 57 1.21 5.06 -7.65
N THR A 58 1.89 5.48 -8.69
CA THR A 58 3.32 5.22 -8.90
C THR A 58 4.12 6.53 -8.75
N PRO A 59 5.46 6.46 -8.61
CA PRO A 59 6.26 7.66 -8.41
C PRO A 59 5.98 8.76 -9.42
N GLN A 60 5.82 9.97 -8.93
CA GLN A 60 5.55 11.17 -9.70
C GLN A 60 6.83 11.99 -9.86
N SER A 61 6.95 12.76 -10.94
CA SER A 61 8.15 13.58 -11.22
C SER A 61 8.46 14.62 -10.14
N THR A 62 7.46 15.01 -9.36
CA THR A 62 7.58 15.96 -8.24
C THR A 62 7.89 15.31 -6.91
N ASP A 63 7.94 13.97 -6.84
CA ASP A 63 8.37 13.27 -5.64
C ASP A 63 9.86 13.48 -5.38
N ARG A 64 10.24 13.45 -4.11
CA ARG A 64 11.64 13.48 -3.70
C ARG A 64 12.08 12.07 -3.34
N ARG A 65 13.04 11.53 -4.09
CA ARG A 65 13.46 10.15 -4.02
C ARG A 65 14.97 10.02 -3.84
N GLY A 66 15.38 9.14 -2.94
CA GLY A 66 16.75 8.68 -2.79
C GLY A 66 16.78 7.16 -2.63
N ARG A 67 17.96 6.56 -2.44
CA ARG A 67 18.07 5.12 -2.25
C ARG A 67 17.36 4.62 -0.98
N PHE A 68 17.31 5.46 0.06
CA PHE A 68 16.78 5.11 1.39
C PHE A 68 15.67 6.05 1.86
N ASN A 69 15.10 6.85 0.95
CA ASN A 69 14.03 7.76 1.30
C ASN A 69 13.07 7.99 0.13
N PHE A 70 11.83 8.26 0.47
CA PHE A 70 10.78 8.59 -0.46
C PHE A 70 9.82 9.60 0.18
N PHE A 71 9.64 10.75 -0.47
CA PHE A 71 8.70 11.79 -0.05
C PHE A 71 7.68 12.05 -1.14
N ARG A 72 6.43 11.64 -0.89
CA ARG A 72 5.32 11.82 -1.83
C ARG A 72 5.02 13.31 -2.02
N SER A 73 4.82 13.70 -3.28
CA SER A 73 4.26 14.99 -3.62
C SER A 73 2.73 14.96 -3.56
N SER A 74 2.09 16.14 -3.58
CA SER A 74 0.64 16.28 -3.66
C SER A 74 0.01 15.69 -4.94
N LYS A 75 0.79 15.38 -5.96
CA LYS A 75 0.30 14.73 -7.18
C LYS A 75 -0.35 13.36 -6.93
N HIS A 76 0.07 12.64 -5.89
CA HIS A 76 -0.56 11.38 -5.50
C HIS A 76 -2.02 11.58 -5.06
N GLU A 77 -2.33 12.69 -4.41
CA GLU A 77 -3.70 13.06 -4.06
C GLU A 77 -4.54 13.33 -5.32
N HIS A 78 -3.96 13.97 -6.33
CA HIS A 78 -4.63 14.20 -7.61
C HIS A 78 -4.93 12.90 -8.35
N VAL A 79 -4.02 11.93 -8.32
CA VAL A 79 -4.24 10.60 -8.89
C VAL A 79 -5.40 9.90 -8.19
N ALA A 80 -5.41 9.90 -6.85
CA ALA A 80 -6.47 9.30 -6.05
C ALA A 80 -7.83 9.95 -6.32
N ARG A 81 -7.88 11.28 -6.38
CA ARG A 81 -9.10 12.03 -6.66
C ARG A 81 -9.63 11.78 -8.07
N ARG A 82 -8.76 11.73 -9.07
CA ARG A 82 -9.13 11.41 -10.45
C ARG A 82 -9.75 10.02 -10.53
N ARG A 83 -9.12 9.04 -9.88
CA ARG A 83 -9.64 7.67 -9.81
C ARG A 83 -11.01 7.60 -9.15
N TRP A 84 -11.18 8.30 -8.03
CA TRP A 84 -12.46 8.41 -7.35
C TRP A 84 -13.57 8.96 -8.25
N LEU A 85 -13.27 10.01 -9.03
CA LEU A 85 -14.22 10.59 -10.00
C LEU A 85 -14.54 9.62 -11.15
N GLN A 86 -13.55 8.91 -11.69
CA GLN A 86 -13.72 7.93 -12.77
C GLN A 86 -14.57 6.73 -12.36
N GLU A 87 -14.46 6.29 -11.12
CA GLU A 87 -15.15 5.12 -10.57
C GLU A 87 -16.48 5.49 -9.88
N ASN A 88 -17.08 6.61 -10.22
CA ASN A 88 -18.34 7.08 -9.61
C ASN A 88 -18.29 7.07 -8.07
N SER A 89 -17.22 7.54 -7.48
CA SER A 89 -17.00 7.62 -6.03
C SER A 89 -16.88 6.25 -5.33
N THR A 90 -16.54 5.18 -6.05
CA THR A 90 -16.37 3.83 -5.47
C THR A 90 -14.93 3.47 -5.17
N SER A 91 -13.95 4.20 -5.73
CA SER A 91 -12.54 4.02 -5.41
C SER A 91 -12.22 4.69 -4.07
N ALA A 92 -11.54 3.96 -3.19
CA ALA A 92 -11.17 4.43 -1.86
C ALA A 92 -9.64 4.51 -1.70
N TYR A 93 -9.18 5.49 -0.92
CA TYR A 93 -7.82 5.55 -0.41
C TYR A 93 -7.68 4.53 0.74
N LEU A 94 -6.72 3.61 0.61
CA LEU A 94 -6.57 2.46 1.50
C LEU A 94 -5.26 2.45 2.28
N GLY A 95 -4.31 3.28 1.94
CA GLY A 95 -3.01 3.34 2.60
C GLY A 95 -1.89 3.78 1.66
N LEU A 96 -0.66 3.48 2.09
CA LEU A 96 0.57 3.93 1.43
C LEU A 96 1.49 2.73 1.21
N TRP A 97 2.17 2.69 0.07
CA TRP A 97 3.18 1.69 -0.23
C TRP A 97 4.52 2.35 -0.52
N HIS A 98 5.60 1.63 -0.28
CA HIS A 98 6.93 2.03 -0.72
C HIS A 98 7.84 0.81 -0.89
N THR A 99 9.05 1.05 -1.41
CA THR A 99 10.07 0.04 -1.59
C THR A 99 11.21 0.22 -0.60
N HIS A 100 11.89 -0.87 -0.25
CA HIS A 100 13.18 -0.87 0.44
C HIS A 100 14.20 -1.68 -0.35
N PRO A 101 15.50 -1.29 -0.34
CA PRO A 101 16.55 -2.07 -0.99
C PRO A 101 17.00 -3.26 -0.12
N GLU A 102 16.07 -3.97 0.46
CA GLU A 102 16.27 -5.10 1.36
C GLU A 102 15.55 -6.33 0.81
N PRO A 103 16.11 -7.56 0.92
CA PRO A 103 15.41 -8.77 0.52
C PRO A 103 14.11 -9.00 1.30
N ASP A 104 14.18 -8.85 2.61
CA ASP A 104 13.07 -9.01 3.56
C ASP A 104 12.85 -7.67 4.29
N PRO A 105 11.97 -6.80 3.76
CA PRO A 105 11.89 -5.42 4.22
C PRO A 105 11.20 -5.31 5.58
N THR A 106 11.71 -4.38 6.40
CA THR A 106 11.10 -4.00 7.68
C THR A 106 10.87 -2.49 7.74
N PRO A 107 9.83 -2.02 8.44
CA PRO A 107 9.58 -0.59 8.56
C PRO A 107 10.66 0.10 9.40
N SER A 108 11.09 1.27 8.94
CA SER A 108 11.96 2.17 9.69
C SER A 108 11.15 3.00 10.71
N GLY A 109 11.86 3.73 11.58
CA GLY A 109 11.22 4.70 12.47
C GLY A 109 10.55 5.84 11.72
N VAL A 110 11.12 6.25 10.59
CA VAL A 110 10.52 7.26 9.68
C VAL A 110 9.22 6.73 9.08
N ASP A 111 9.23 5.49 8.59
CA ASP A 111 8.02 4.83 8.06
C ASP A 111 6.90 4.81 9.08
N ARG A 112 7.20 4.41 10.30
CA ARG A 112 6.20 4.31 11.37
C ARG A 112 5.61 5.67 11.75
N ARG A 113 6.40 6.72 11.76
CA ARG A 113 5.93 8.09 11.98
C ARG A 113 5.04 8.58 10.82
N ASP A 114 5.44 8.32 9.59
CA ASP A 114 4.65 8.63 8.39
C ASP A 114 3.29 7.92 8.42
N TRP A 115 3.26 6.65 8.80
CA TRP A 115 2.04 5.87 8.92
C TRP A 115 1.12 6.36 10.04
N GLN A 116 1.68 6.76 11.17
CA GLN A 116 0.91 7.36 12.26
C GLN A 116 0.27 8.68 11.83
N GLN A 117 1.00 9.51 11.09
CA GLN A 117 0.47 10.76 10.54
C GLN A 117 -0.65 10.50 9.53
N ALA A 118 -0.49 9.52 8.65
CA ALA A 118 -1.51 9.14 7.67
C ALA A 118 -2.80 8.65 8.36
N VAL A 119 -2.67 7.75 9.32
CA VAL A 119 -3.83 7.17 10.04
C VAL A 119 -4.57 8.23 10.85
N SER A 120 -3.88 9.19 11.45
CA SER A 120 -4.49 10.23 12.28
C SER A 120 -4.96 11.46 11.50
N GLY A 121 -4.36 11.76 10.34
CA GLY A 121 -4.57 13.01 9.61
C GLY A 121 -5.28 12.88 8.26
N ASP A 122 -5.17 11.75 7.57
CA ASP A 122 -5.77 11.57 6.25
C ASP A 122 -7.28 11.26 6.36
N ALA A 123 -8.01 11.60 5.30
CA ALA A 123 -9.42 11.24 5.16
C ALA A 123 -9.54 9.87 4.47
N TYR A 124 -10.17 8.91 5.13
CA TYR A 124 -10.42 7.57 4.60
C TYR A 124 -11.58 6.90 5.32
N GLU A 125 -12.14 5.86 4.68
CA GLU A 125 -13.17 5.01 5.27
C GLU A 125 -12.56 3.93 6.16
N GLY A 126 -13.30 3.51 7.18
CA GLY A 126 -12.91 2.44 8.09
C GLY A 126 -12.02 2.91 9.22
N ASP A 127 -11.42 1.93 9.90
CA ASP A 127 -10.67 2.14 11.14
C ASP A 127 -9.16 2.01 10.99
N ARG A 128 -8.67 1.69 9.81
CA ARG A 128 -7.24 1.42 9.55
C ARG A 128 -6.81 1.71 8.14
N LEU A 129 -5.51 1.88 7.97
CA LEU A 129 -4.82 1.92 6.67
C LEU A 129 -3.84 0.75 6.57
N PHE A 130 -3.42 0.46 5.33
CA PHE A 130 -2.53 -0.63 4.99
C PHE A 130 -1.23 -0.10 4.39
N PHE A 131 -0.12 -0.78 4.67
CA PHE A 131 1.22 -0.29 4.35
C PHE A 131 2.12 -1.41 3.81
N PRO A 132 2.05 -1.70 2.50
CA PRO A 132 3.01 -2.60 1.86
C PRO A 132 4.40 -1.98 1.79
N ILE A 133 5.41 -2.80 2.06
CA ILE A 133 6.81 -2.52 1.69
C ILE A 133 7.27 -3.59 0.72
N VAL A 134 7.74 -3.14 -0.45
CA VAL A 134 8.25 -4.02 -1.49
C VAL A 134 9.76 -4.16 -1.31
N GLY A 135 10.19 -5.33 -0.89
CA GLY A 135 11.59 -5.71 -0.84
C GLY A 135 12.07 -6.27 -2.19
N THR A 136 13.33 -6.69 -2.25
CA THR A 136 13.90 -7.30 -3.45
C THR A 136 13.46 -8.75 -3.63
N ASP A 137 13.11 -9.46 -2.55
CA ASP A 137 12.68 -10.86 -2.58
C ASP A 137 11.20 -11.06 -2.24
N CYS A 138 10.62 -10.20 -1.38
CA CYS A 138 9.24 -10.36 -0.96
C CYS A 138 8.56 -9.01 -0.69
N ILE A 139 7.23 -9.06 -0.60
CA ILE A 139 6.38 -7.97 -0.13
C ILE A 139 5.86 -8.35 1.26
N ARG A 140 5.98 -7.42 2.20
CA ARG A 140 5.37 -7.53 3.52
C ARG A 140 4.39 -6.37 3.72
N ILE A 141 3.29 -6.63 4.41
CA ILE A 141 2.23 -5.63 4.61
C ILE A 141 1.94 -5.49 6.10
N TRP A 142 1.91 -4.25 6.55
CA TRP A 142 1.49 -3.86 7.90
C TRP A 142 0.16 -3.12 7.86
N THR A 143 -0.51 -3.07 8.99
CA THR A 143 -1.68 -2.22 9.21
C THR A 143 -1.53 -1.47 10.53
N LEU A 144 -2.08 -0.27 10.54
CA LEU A 144 -2.21 0.56 11.74
C LEU A 144 -3.66 1.04 11.84
N SER A 145 -4.29 0.80 12.98
CA SER A 145 -5.65 1.24 13.24
C SER A 145 -5.69 2.62 13.89
N ARG A 146 -6.84 3.29 13.83
CA ARG A 146 -7.07 4.57 14.54
C ARG A 146 -6.85 4.47 16.04
N ARG A 147 -7.04 3.27 16.61
CA ARG A 147 -6.80 2.99 18.04
C ARG A 147 -5.33 2.77 18.37
N GLY A 148 -4.45 2.75 17.35
CA GLY A 148 -3.02 2.56 17.52
C GLY A 148 -2.57 1.09 17.49
N THR A 149 -3.43 0.14 17.13
CA THR A 149 -3.02 -1.25 16.92
C THR A 149 -2.20 -1.38 15.66
N PHE A 150 -0.94 -1.75 15.82
CA PHE A 150 0.03 -1.95 14.74
C PHE A 150 0.40 -3.43 14.65
N LYS A 151 0.29 -4.00 13.46
CA LYS A 151 0.70 -5.39 13.23
C LYS A 151 1.07 -5.66 11.78
N GLU A 152 1.90 -6.68 11.56
CA GLU A 152 2.12 -7.28 10.25
C GLU A 152 0.96 -8.21 9.89
N LEU A 153 0.52 -8.18 8.64
CA LEU A 153 -0.51 -9.07 8.14
C LEU A 153 0.08 -10.42 7.73
N LYS A 154 -0.64 -11.48 8.06
CA LYS A 154 -0.27 -12.85 7.68
C LYS A 154 -0.81 -13.17 6.29
N LEU A 155 0.08 -13.60 5.39
CA LEU A 155 -0.30 -14.10 4.08
C LEU A 155 -1.03 -15.44 4.23
N GLU A 156 -2.27 -15.52 3.70
CA GLU A 156 -3.08 -16.75 3.71
C GLU A 156 -2.92 -17.56 2.43
N LYS A 157 -3.00 -16.87 1.28
CA LYS A 157 -3.00 -17.52 -0.03
C LYS A 157 -2.25 -16.72 -1.07
N LYS A 158 -1.49 -17.47 -1.88
CA LYS A 158 -1.09 -17.04 -3.22
C LYS A 158 -1.97 -17.84 -4.20
N ASN A 159 -2.99 -17.20 -4.77
CA ASN A 159 -3.75 -17.84 -5.84
C ASN A 159 -3.04 -17.50 -7.16
N GLY A 160 -2.28 -18.47 -7.67
CA GLY A 160 -1.90 -18.49 -9.07
C GLY A 160 -3.10 -18.94 -9.91
N ASN A 161 -3.22 -18.50 -11.13
CA ASN A 161 -4.13 -19.12 -12.09
C ASN A 161 -3.70 -20.58 -12.25
N GLU A 162 -4.61 -21.51 -11.99
CA GLU A 162 -4.53 -22.85 -12.55
C GLU A 162 -4.79 -22.76 -14.04
#